data_b1593eebc23f9b1f54e414bc80410b2c
#
_entry.id   b1593eebc23f9b1f54e414bc80410b2c
#
_cell.length_a   1.000
_cell.length_b   1.000
_cell.length_c   1.000
_cell.angle_alpha   90.00
_cell.angle_beta   90.00
_cell.angle_gamma   90.00
#
_symmetry.space_group_name_H-M   'P 1'
#
loop_
_entity.id
_entity.type
_entity.pdbx_description
1 polymer ?
#
loop_
_entity_poly.entity_id
_entity_poly.type
_entity_poly.pdbx_seq_one_letter_code
_entity_poly.pdbx_strand_id
1 'polypeptide(L)'
;MKGWILQKDIHAKVPSYETLKLIEKGKEFGIHLELHDPRQLEIIVTKEDRKSVLLDEMPTKLPDFIFPRMGATTTYFALAVLRHLERLGVYCVNPSGAIEIVKDKLYQMQILAEKFPVPKTMLAKFPVDTKIVEKHLNFPVIVKALSGSQGSGVFLSQDALAFDDLSQLIRITNQNAEIILQEFISKSHGRDLRVFVIGDKVVGCMERYSTDNSFKANFSRGGAVREFKVTPEIESLALEVTQTVGLEIAGVDLLFDEGGFKVCEVNSSPGFKGMEQATGKDIASEILSYIHQKIKG
;
A
#
# COMPACT_ATOMS: atom_id res chain seq x y z
N MET A 1 27.04 -2.48 3.85
CA MET A 1 25.68 -2.76 4.36
C MET A 1 25.01 -3.75 3.42
N LYS A 2 24.33 -4.77 3.96
CA LYS A 2 23.60 -5.78 3.18
C LYS A 2 22.10 -5.66 3.45
N GLY A 3 21.30 -5.55 2.40
CA GLY A 3 19.85 -5.48 2.50
C GLY A 3 19.16 -6.56 1.67
N TRP A 4 17.98 -7.01 2.11
CA TRP A 4 17.11 -7.87 1.32
C TRP A 4 15.89 -7.11 0.86
N ILE A 5 15.57 -7.21 -0.43
CA ILE A 5 14.27 -6.82 -0.97
C ILE A 5 13.43 -8.09 -1.04
N LEU A 6 12.28 -8.11 -0.34
CA LEU A 6 11.34 -9.23 -0.43
C LEU A 6 10.23 -8.90 -1.43
N GLN A 7 10.17 -9.68 -2.50
CA GLN A 7 9.17 -9.55 -3.57
C GLN A 7 8.67 -10.94 -3.98
N LYS A 8 7.38 -11.09 -4.24
CA LYS A 8 6.79 -12.35 -4.71
C LYS A 8 7.06 -12.58 -6.19
N ASP A 9 7.11 -13.85 -6.55
CA ASP A 9 7.17 -14.32 -7.95
C ASP A 9 8.38 -13.80 -8.73
N ILE A 10 9.52 -13.65 -8.08
CA ILE A 10 10.74 -13.10 -8.67
C ILE A 10 11.29 -13.92 -9.85
N HIS A 11 11.00 -15.22 -9.90
CA HIS A 11 11.42 -16.11 -10.99
C HIS A 11 10.42 -16.13 -12.17
N ALA A 12 9.17 -15.73 -11.92
CA ALA A 12 8.10 -15.76 -12.92
C ALA A 12 7.89 -14.40 -13.61
N LYS A 13 8.41 -13.32 -13.07
CA LYS A 13 8.19 -11.96 -13.57
C LYS A 13 9.47 -11.16 -13.56
N VAL A 14 9.59 -10.24 -14.52
CA VAL A 14 10.64 -9.22 -14.49
C VAL A 14 10.44 -8.36 -13.24
N PRO A 15 11.50 -8.07 -12.47
CA PRO A 15 11.41 -7.18 -11.32
C PRO A 15 10.81 -5.81 -11.70
N SER A 16 10.06 -5.21 -10.77
CA SER A 16 9.45 -3.91 -11.02
C SER A 16 10.50 -2.81 -11.25
N TYR A 17 10.08 -1.71 -11.88
CA TYR A 17 10.91 -0.51 -12.02
C TYR A 17 11.57 -0.12 -10.69
N GLU A 18 10.77 -0.09 -9.63
CA GLU A 18 11.22 0.31 -8.30
C GLU A 18 12.29 -0.63 -7.75
N THR A 19 12.13 -1.93 -7.93
CA THR A 19 13.11 -2.92 -7.48
C THR A 19 14.43 -2.78 -8.22
N LEU A 20 14.38 -2.65 -9.54
CA LEU A 20 15.58 -2.44 -10.36
C LEU A 20 16.28 -1.13 -9.99
N LYS A 21 15.53 -0.05 -9.80
CA LYS A 21 16.06 1.27 -9.45
C LYS A 21 16.73 1.26 -8.07
N LEU A 22 16.12 0.59 -7.09
CA LEU A 22 16.71 0.43 -5.75
C LEU A 22 18.02 -0.37 -5.79
N ILE A 23 18.09 -1.46 -6.56
CA ILE A 23 19.31 -2.27 -6.71
C ILE A 23 20.41 -1.47 -7.40
N GLU A 24 20.07 -0.70 -8.43
CA GLU A 24 21.01 0.20 -9.13
C GLU A 24 21.58 1.24 -8.16
N LYS A 25 20.70 1.99 -7.49
CA LYS A 25 21.06 3.04 -6.55
C LYS A 25 21.78 2.52 -5.29
N GLY A 26 21.42 1.33 -4.84
CA GLY A 26 22.12 0.68 -3.71
C GLY A 26 23.63 0.63 -3.88
N LYS A 27 24.09 0.41 -5.10
CA LYS A 27 25.54 0.40 -5.40
C LYS A 27 26.21 1.75 -5.13
N GLU A 28 25.51 2.85 -5.45
CA GLU A 28 26.01 4.22 -5.21
C GLU A 28 26.14 4.53 -3.70
N PHE A 29 25.24 3.95 -2.88
CA PHE A 29 25.27 4.08 -1.42
C PHE A 29 26.17 3.04 -0.71
N GLY A 30 26.86 2.17 -1.44
CA GLY A 30 27.64 1.06 -0.85
C GLY A 30 26.73 0.02 -0.15
N ILE A 31 25.49 -0.11 -0.59
CA ILE A 31 24.51 -1.05 -0.09
C ILE A 31 24.38 -2.20 -1.08
N HIS A 32 24.68 -3.43 -0.64
CA HIS A 32 24.45 -4.63 -1.42
C HIS A 32 23.02 -5.12 -1.20
N LEU A 33 22.17 -5.00 -2.23
CA LEU A 33 20.77 -5.42 -2.20
C LEU A 33 20.60 -6.76 -2.92
N GLU A 34 20.03 -7.74 -2.19
CA GLU A 34 19.64 -9.03 -2.74
C GLU A 34 18.13 -9.11 -2.83
N LEU A 35 17.63 -9.70 -3.92
CA LEU A 35 16.18 -9.88 -4.16
C LEU A 35 15.80 -11.32 -3.82
N HIS A 36 14.84 -11.50 -2.91
CA HIS A 36 14.33 -12.80 -2.50
C HIS A 36 12.81 -12.87 -2.57
N ASP A 37 12.29 -14.05 -2.92
CA ASP A 37 10.87 -14.38 -2.69
C ASP A 37 10.73 -14.85 -1.23
N PRO A 38 9.73 -14.39 -0.49
CA PRO A 38 9.51 -14.88 0.89
C PRO A 38 9.45 -16.40 1.00
N ARG A 39 9.02 -17.09 -0.06
CA ARG A 39 8.92 -18.58 -0.09
C ARG A 39 10.27 -19.30 -0.16
N GLN A 40 11.37 -18.57 -0.38
CA GLN A 40 12.71 -19.13 -0.26
C GLN A 40 13.20 -19.18 1.19
N LEU A 41 12.43 -18.61 2.13
CA LEU A 41 12.81 -18.49 3.52
C LEU A 41 12.02 -19.47 4.40
N GLU A 42 12.71 -20.35 5.11
CA GLU A 42 12.15 -21.12 6.20
C GLU A 42 12.56 -20.52 7.54
N ILE A 43 11.65 -20.53 8.49
CA ILE A 43 11.90 -20.05 9.85
C ILE A 43 11.66 -21.16 10.88
N ILE A 44 12.57 -21.27 11.83
CA ILE A 44 12.48 -22.21 12.94
C ILE A 44 12.25 -21.37 14.22
N VAL A 45 11.07 -21.53 14.83
CA VAL A 45 10.78 -20.82 16.07
C VAL A 45 11.44 -21.52 17.23
N THR A 46 12.45 -20.90 17.81
CA THR A 46 13.23 -21.41 18.94
C THR A 46 13.50 -20.30 19.95
N LYS A 47 13.88 -20.68 21.17
CA LYS A 47 14.26 -19.71 22.22
C LYS A 47 15.52 -18.94 21.84
N GLU A 48 16.40 -19.58 21.16
CA GLU A 48 17.71 -19.04 20.79
C GLU A 48 17.86 -19.02 19.28
N ASP A 49 18.50 -17.95 18.75
CA ASP A 49 19.33 -18.16 17.60
C ASP A 49 18.97 -17.46 16.28
N ARG A 50 19.95 -16.63 15.86
CA ARG A 50 20.04 -16.05 14.52
C ARG A 50 20.26 -17.09 13.39
N LYS A 51 20.48 -18.36 13.72
CA LYS A 51 20.56 -19.50 12.80
C LYS A 51 19.21 -20.12 12.48
N SER A 52 18.14 -19.60 13.05
CA SER A 52 16.77 -20.08 12.88
C SER A 52 16.14 -19.67 11.55
N VAL A 53 16.89 -19.08 10.63
CA VAL A 53 16.44 -18.70 9.29
C VAL A 53 17.28 -19.44 8.25
N LEU A 54 16.59 -20.15 7.37
CA LEU A 54 17.19 -20.81 6.22
C LEU A 54 16.77 -20.06 4.94
N LEU A 55 17.65 -20.01 3.97
CA LEU A 55 17.38 -19.54 2.61
C LEU A 55 17.65 -20.71 1.66
N ASP A 56 16.61 -21.15 0.95
CA ASP A 56 16.66 -22.34 0.10
C ASP A 56 17.26 -23.54 0.87
N GLU A 57 16.66 -23.86 2.03
CA GLU A 57 17.02 -24.95 2.93
C GLU A 57 18.42 -24.85 3.61
N MET A 58 19.16 -23.77 3.34
CA MET A 58 20.51 -23.58 3.87
C MET A 58 20.56 -22.46 4.91
N PRO A 59 21.29 -22.66 6.03
CA PRO A 59 21.53 -21.58 7.00
C PRO A 59 22.10 -20.34 6.33
N THR A 60 21.48 -19.20 6.55
CA THR A 60 21.90 -17.95 5.91
C THR A 60 22.35 -16.89 6.90
N LYS A 61 23.25 -16.02 6.44
CA LYS A 61 23.64 -14.83 7.18
C LYS A 61 22.59 -13.75 7.01
N LEU A 62 22.01 -13.30 8.14
CA LEU A 62 20.96 -12.29 8.12
C LEU A 62 21.48 -10.95 7.54
N PRO A 63 20.62 -10.20 6.84
CA PRO A 63 20.94 -8.86 6.35
C PRO A 63 20.89 -7.83 7.50
N ASP A 64 21.39 -6.63 7.23
CA ASP A 64 21.27 -5.50 8.14
C ASP A 64 19.84 -4.96 8.16
N PHE A 65 19.14 -5.03 7.00
CA PHE A 65 17.75 -4.62 6.86
C PHE A 65 17.00 -5.41 5.79
N ILE A 66 15.67 -5.30 5.86
CA ILE A 66 14.74 -5.84 4.85
C ILE A 66 13.81 -4.75 4.37
N PHE A 67 13.59 -4.73 3.07
CA PHE A 67 12.65 -3.85 2.41
C PHE A 67 11.57 -4.67 1.67
N PRO A 68 10.38 -4.90 2.29
CA PRO A 68 9.29 -5.64 1.67
C PRO A 68 8.65 -4.84 0.53
N ARG A 69 8.53 -5.46 -0.66
CA ARG A 69 7.94 -4.87 -1.86
C ARG A 69 6.72 -5.68 -2.33
N MET A 70 5.79 -5.95 -1.44
CA MET A 70 4.62 -6.83 -1.70
C MET A 70 3.28 -6.10 -1.58
N GLY A 71 3.19 -5.03 -0.80
CA GLY A 71 1.97 -4.24 -0.59
C GLY A 71 0.77 -5.12 -0.18
N ALA A 72 -0.38 -4.89 -0.78
CA ALA A 72 -1.62 -5.63 -0.49
C ALA A 72 -1.54 -7.15 -0.80
N THR A 73 -0.52 -7.61 -1.52
CA THR A 73 -0.30 -9.06 -1.78
C THR A 73 0.54 -9.76 -0.73
N THR A 74 0.89 -9.05 0.36
CA THR A 74 1.62 -9.63 1.49
C THR A 74 0.81 -10.75 2.13
N THR A 75 1.34 -11.97 2.12
CA THR A 75 0.70 -13.16 2.68
C THR A 75 0.95 -13.28 4.18
N TYR A 76 0.19 -14.14 4.87
CA TYR A 76 0.51 -14.55 6.24
C TYR A 76 1.95 -15.06 6.37
N PHE A 77 2.38 -15.92 5.43
CA PHE A 77 3.74 -16.47 5.41
C PHE A 77 4.80 -15.36 5.36
N ALA A 78 4.64 -14.39 4.45
CA ALA A 78 5.57 -13.26 4.34
C ALA A 78 5.61 -12.41 5.62
N LEU A 79 4.45 -12.15 6.25
CA LEU A 79 4.39 -11.46 7.55
C LEU A 79 5.06 -12.28 8.67
N ALA A 80 4.89 -13.60 8.68
CA ALA A 80 5.55 -14.46 9.66
C ALA A 80 7.07 -14.40 9.54
N VAL A 81 7.59 -14.42 8.32
CA VAL A 81 9.02 -14.25 8.04
C VAL A 81 9.50 -12.88 8.53
N LEU A 82 8.80 -11.79 8.18
CA LEU A 82 9.16 -10.45 8.62
C LEU A 82 9.18 -10.32 10.15
N ARG A 83 8.13 -10.77 10.84
CA ARG A 83 8.07 -10.77 12.31
C ARG A 83 9.21 -11.55 12.95
N HIS A 84 9.59 -12.67 12.35
CA HIS A 84 10.69 -13.47 12.85
C HIS A 84 12.02 -12.76 12.71
N LEU A 85 12.27 -12.14 11.56
CA LEU A 85 13.50 -11.38 11.30
C LEU A 85 13.61 -10.14 12.18
N GLU A 86 12.50 -9.41 12.41
CA GLU A 86 12.43 -8.31 13.38
C GLU A 86 12.84 -8.76 14.80
N ARG A 87 12.34 -9.92 15.25
CA ARG A 87 12.73 -10.50 16.54
C ARG A 87 14.20 -10.84 16.63
N LEU A 88 14.84 -11.14 15.52
CA LEU A 88 16.28 -11.38 15.43
C LEU A 88 17.11 -10.08 15.29
N GLY A 89 16.45 -8.93 15.34
CA GLY A 89 17.08 -7.62 15.28
C GLY A 89 17.43 -7.13 13.87
N VAL A 90 16.79 -7.71 12.85
CA VAL A 90 16.88 -7.17 11.48
C VAL A 90 15.95 -5.98 11.35
N TYR A 91 16.45 -4.86 10.85
CA TYR A 91 15.63 -3.67 10.63
C TYR A 91 14.70 -3.86 9.43
N CYS A 92 13.39 -3.81 9.66
CA CYS A 92 12.38 -3.97 8.62
C CYS A 92 11.76 -2.63 8.25
N VAL A 93 11.83 -2.25 7.00
CA VAL A 93 11.24 -1.02 6.44
C VAL A 93 10.17 -1.38 5.39
N ASN A 94 8.93 -1.39 5.74
CA ASN A 94 8.26 -0.99 6.98
C ASN A 94 8.15 -2.15 7.99
N PRO A 95 7.82 -1.85 9.26
CA PRO A 95 7.59 -2.85 10.28
C PRO A 95 6.43 -3.78 9.93
N SER A 96 6.53 -5.06 10.27
CA SER A 96 5.55 -6.10 9.93
C SER A 96 4.14 -5.78 10.46
N GLY A 97 4.04 -5.25 11.66
CA GLY A 97 2.75 -4.83 12.25
C GLY A 97 2.08 -3.70 11.48
N ALA A 98 2.84 -2.71 11.04
CA ALA A 98 2.32 -1.62 10.21
C ALA A 98 1.87 -2.11 8.82
N ILE A 99 2.63 -3.03 8.22
CA ILE A 99 2.23 -3.69 6.96
C ILE A 99 0.93 -4.47 7.15
N GLU A 100 0.77 -5.18 8.28
CA GLU A 100 -0.43 -5.95 8.58
C GLU A 100 -1.68 -5.08 8.68
N ILE A 101 -1.58 -3.91 9.30
CA ILE A 101 -2.66 -2.92 9.38
C ILE A 101 -3.06 -2.46 7.97
N VAL A 102 -2.12 -1.96 7.18
CA VAL A 102 -2.46 -1.26 5.92
C VAL A 102 -2.74 -2.20 4.75
N LYS A 103 -2.36 -3.49 4.83
CA LYS A 103 -2.75 -4.48 3.81
C LYS A 103 -4.25 -4.80 3.85
N ASP A 104 -4.89 -4.66 5.00
CA ASP A 104 -6.32 -4.84 5.18
C ASP A 104 -7.04 -3.49 5.03
N LYS A 105 -7.85 -3.39 3.95
CA LYS A 105 -8.54 -2.14 3.59
C LYS A 105 -9.54 -1.68 4.65
N LEU A 106 -10.19 -2.61 5.34
CA LEU A 106 -11.15 -2.24 6.38
C LEU A 106 -10.44 -1.86 7.67
N TYR A 107 -9.45 -2.65 8.08
CA TYR A 107 -8.70 -2.41 9.32
C TYR A 107 -8.00 -1.04 9.31
N GLN A 108 -7.33 -0.69 8.21
CA GLN A 108 -6.75 0.65 8.11
C GLN A 108 -7.81 1.77 8.21
N MET A 109 -9.00 1.59 7.59
CA MET A 109 -10.07 2.58 7.69
C MET A 109 -10.63 2.69 9.10
N GLN A 110 -10.74 1.60 9.85
CA GLN A 110 -11.16 1.63 11.25
C GLN A 110 -10.21 2.45 12.12
N ILE A 111 -8.89 2.27 11.94
CA ILE A 111 -7.86 3.03 12.66
C ILE A 111 -7.87 4.51 12.25
N LEU A 112 -7.91 4.78 10.95
CA LEU A 112 -7.82 6.15 10.44
C LEU A 112 -9.06 6.98 10.75
N ALA A 113 -10.24 6.37 10.76
CA ALA A 113 -11.51 7.05 11.04
C ALA A 113 -11.60 7.63 12.46
N GLU A 114 -10.75 7.19 13.40
CA GLU A 114 -10.70 7.75 14.75
C GLU A 114 -10.18 9.19 14.78
N LYS A 115 -9.37 9.60 13.77
CA LYS A 115 -8.67 10.89 13.81
C LYS A 115 -8.78 11.70 12.53
N PHE A 116 -9.04 11.06 11.39
CA PHE A 116 -8.95 11.69 10.07
C PHE A 116 -10.25 11.61 9.30
N PRO A 117 -10.53 12.58 8.42
CA PRO A 117 -11.60 12.45 7.45
C PRO A 117 -11.30 11.30 6.49
N VAL A 118 -12.16 10.29 6.51
CA VAL A 118 -12.12 9.14 5.60
C VAL A 118 -13.47 9.01 4.89
N PRO A 119 -13.54 8.39 3.71
CA PRO A 119 -14.81 8.07 3.09
C PRO A 119 -15.62 7.13 3.98
N LYS A 120 -16.91 7.39 4.15
CA LYS A 120 -17.80 6.51 4.90
C LYS A 120 -17.73 5.10 4.34
N THR A 121 -17.41 4.13 5.17
CA THR A 121 -17.09 2.76 4.76
C THR A 121 -17.96 1.77 5.53
N MET A 122 -18.52 0.79 4.84
CA MET A 122 -19.38 -0.25 5.39
C MET A 122 -18.84 -1.63 4.95
N LEU A 123 -18.70 -2.57 5.90
CA LEU A 123 -18.51 -3.98 5.58
C LEU A 123 -19.86 -4.58 5.18
N ALA A 124 -19.96 -5.13 3.98
CA ALA A 124 -21.20 -5.71 3.48
C ALA A 124 -21.27 -7.20 3.82
N LYS A 125 -22.42 -7.60 4.37
CA LYS A 125 -22.79 -9.00 4.65
C LYS A 125 -23.75 -9.48 3.57
N PHE A 126 -23.45 -10.60 2.93
CA PHE A 126 -24.36 -11.21 1.96
C PHE A 126 -25.50 -12.00 2.62
N PRO A 127 -26.75 -11.94 2.09
CA PRO A 127 -27.16 -11.03 1.01
C PRO A 127 -27.17 -9.58 1.48
N VAL A 128 -26.75 -8.67 0.60
CA VAL A 128 -26.70 -7.24 0.91
C VAL A 128 -28.09 -6.64 0.70
N ASP A 129 -28.60 -5.96 1.71
CA ASP A 129 -29.84 -5.17 1.58
C ASP A 129 -29.52 -3.80 0.98
N THR A 130 -29.92 -3.60 -0.28
CA THR A 130 -29.74 -2.37 -1.03
C THR A 130 -30.32 -1.14 -0.35
N LYS A 131 -31.43 -1.29 0.39
CA LYS A 131 -32.04 -0.19 1.17
C LYS A 131 -31.15 0.28 2.31
N ILE A 132 -30.40 -0.65 2.93
CA ILE A 132 -29.43 -0.29 3.97
C ILE A 132 -28.27 0.49 3.36
N VAL A 133 -27.80 0.07 2.19
CA VAL A 133 -26.74 0.79 1.46
C VAL A 133 -27.18 2.21 1.10
N GLU A 134 -28.35 2.34 0.51
CA GLU A 134 -28.92 3.64 0.15
C GLU A 134 -29.09 4.55 1.37
N LYS A 135 -29.63 4.01 2.46
CA LYS A 135 -29.83 4.77 3.71
C LYS A 135 -28.55 5.31 4.32
N HIS A 136 -27.43 4.55 4.25
CA HIS A 136 -26.21 4.88 4.97
C HIS A 136 -25.11 5.52 4.11
N LEU A 137 -25.04 5.17 2.83
CA LEU A 137 -23.96 5.64 1.92
C LEU A 137 -24.50 6.55 0.81
N ASN A 138 -25.78 6.41 0.42
CA ASN A 138 -26.37 6.94 -0.81
C ASN A 138 -25.67 6.40 -2.08
N PHE A 139 -26.32 6.54 -3.24
CA PHE A 139 -25.69 6.24 -4.53
C PHE A 139 -25.17 7.52 -5.18
N PRO A 140 -24.09 7.43 -5.97
CA PRO A 140 -23.31 6.23 -6.31
C PRO A 140 -22.43 5.72 -5.15
N VAL A 141 -22.09 4.42 -5.15
CA VAL A 141 -21.21 3.79 -4.16
C VAL A 141 -20.04 3.10 -4.82
N ILE A 142 -18.90 3.08 -4.12
CA ILE A 142 -17.75 2.28 -4.50
C ILE A 142 -17.84 0.91 -3.84
N VAL A 143 -17.76 -0.14 -4.64
CA VAL A 143 -17.69 -1.54 -4.19
C VAL A 143 -16.23 -1.99 -4.31
N LYS A 144 -15.63 -2.45 -3.22
CA LYS A 144 -14.23 -2.94 -3.19
C LYS A 144 -14.18 -4.36 -2.65
N ALA A 145 -13.55 -5.27 -3.37
CA ALA A 145 -13.16 -6.55 -2.80
C ALA A 145 -12.06 -6.34 -1.75
N LEU A 146 -12.14 -7.06 -0.62
CA LEU A 146 -11.10 -7.01 0.41
C LEU A 146 -9.75 -7.52 -0.12
N SER A 147 -9.77 -8.54 -1.00
CA SER A 147 -8.60 -9.01 -1.73
C SER A 147 -8.47 -8.28 -3.07
N GLY A 148 -7.29 -7.74 -3.38
CA GLY A 148 -7.00 -7.08 -4.65
C GLY A 148 -6.14 -5.82 -4.48
N SER A 149 -5.43 -5.44 -5.55
CA SER A 149 -4.55 -4.27 -5.59
C SER A 149 -4.68 -3.51 -6.91
N GLN A 150 -4.15 -2.28 -6.98
CA GLN A 150 -4.09 -1.46 -8.18
C GLN A 150 -5.45 -1.23 -8.88
N GLY A 151 -6.52 -1.07 -8.09
CA GLY A 151 -7.88 -0.87 -8.61
C GLY A 151 -8.53 -2.12 -9.21
N SER A 152 -7.91 -3.32 -9.09
CA SER A 152 -8.58 -4.58 -9.35
C SER A 152 -9.60 -4.86 -8.24
N GLY A 153 -10.82 -5.27 -8.62
CA GLY A 153 -11.90 -5.49 -7.66
C GLY A 153 -12.49 -4.20 -7.06
N VAL A 154 -12.35 -3.05 -7.74
CA VAL A 154 -13.01 -1.79 -7.38
C VAL A 154 -14.00 -1.44 -8.47
N PHE A 155 -15.26 -1.23 -8.11
CA PHE A 155 -16.37 -0.94 -9.02
C PHE A 155 -17.14 0.28 -8.51
N LEU A 156 -17.66 1.09 -9.42
CA LEU A 156 -18.62 2.16 -9.14
C LEU A 156 -20.01 1.66 -9.48
N SER A 157 -20.90 1.65 -8.51
CA SER A 157 -22.32 1.39 -8.72
C SER A 157 -23.08 2.71 -8.69
N GLN A 158 -23.70 3.06 -9.81
CA GLN A 158 -24.34 4.37 -10.01
C GLN A 158 -25.65 4.52 -9.24
N ASP A 159 -26.38 3.41 -9.10
CA ASP A 159 -27.70 3.37 -8.50
C ASP A 159 -27.98 2.01 -7.84
N ALA A 160 -29.14 1.90 -7.23
CA ALA A 160 -29.60 0.71 -6.52
C ALA A 160 -29.72 -0.52 -7.42
N LEU A 161 -30.17 -0.35 -8.67
CA LEU A 161 -30.36 -1.45 -9.61
C LEU A 161 -29.00 -2.03 -10.04
N ALA A 162 -28.08 -1.16 -10.47
CA ALA A 162 -26.71 -1.57 -10.83
C ALA A 162 -25.98 -2.23 -9.65
N PHE A 163 -26.26 -1.80 -8.42
CA PHE A 163 -25.70 -2.41 -7.23
C PHE A 163 -26.27 -3.81 -6.98
N ASP A 164 -27.56 -3.98 -7.15
CA ASP A 164 -28.23 -5.28 -6.96
C ASP A 164 -27.71 -6.31 -7.96
N ASP A 165 -27.60 -5.95 -9.24
CA ASP A 165 -27.04 -6.80 -10.30
C ASP A 165 -25.58 -7.21 -9.98
N LEU A 166 -24.74 -6.26 -9.57
CA LEU A 166 -23.34 -6.53 -9.18
C LEU A 166 -23.27 -7.44 -7.96
N SER A 167 -24.12 -7.20 -6.97
CA SER A 167 -24.21 -8.01 -5.74
C SER A 167 -24.61 -9.45 -6.05
N GLN A 168 -25.58 -9.66 -6.95
CA GLN A 168 -25.99 -10.99 -7.41
C GLN A 168 -24.84 -11.70 -8.15
N LEU A 169 -24.13 -11.01 -9.05
CA LEU A 169 -22.98 -11.56 -9.77
C LEU A 169 -21.87 -12.01 -8.78
N ILE A 170 -21.53 -11.18 -7.81
CA ILE A 170 -20.52 -11.52 -6.79
C ILE A 170 -20.96 -12.76 -6.01
N ARG A 171 -22.23 -12.83 -5.60
CA ARG A 171 -22.77 -13.97 -4.85
C ARG A 171 -22.72 -15.28 -5.64
N ILE A 172 -23.01 -15.25 -6.94
CA ILE A 172 -22.96 -16.44 -7.81
C ILE A 172 -21.52 -16.92 -8.01
N THR A 173 -20.58 -16.00 -8.17
CA THR A 173 -19.19 -16.33 -8.45
C THR A 173 -18.40 -16.70 -7.20
N ASN A 174 -18.74 -16.09 -6.05
CA ASN A 174 -18.08 -16.37 -4.75
C ASN A 174 -19.04 -16.08 -3.60
N GLN A 175 -19.69 -17.10 -3.07
CA GLN A 175 -20.65 -16.98 -1.96
C GLN A 175 -20.01 -16.47 -0.65
N ASN A 176 -18.71 -16.62 -0.49
CA ASN A 176 -17.95 -16.18 0.67
C ASN A 176 -17.18 -14.89 0.39
N ALA A 177 -17.54 -14.14 -0.66
CA ALA A 177 -16.87 -12.89 -0.96
C ALA A 177 -17.11 -11.88 0.17
N GLU A 178 -16.03 -11.31 0.65
CA GLU A 178 -16.05 -10.19 1.58
C GLU A 178 -15.81 -8.91 0.79
N ILE A 179 -16.74 -7.98 0.88
CA ILE A 179 -16.68 -6.68 0.20
C ILE A 179 -16.88 -5.55 1.17
N ILE A 180 -16.24 -4.44 0.89
CA ILE A 180 -16.54 -3.17 1.52
C ILE A 180 -17.23 -2.24 0.52
N LEU A 181 -18.18 -1.48 1.04
CA LEU A 181 -18.88 -0.42 0.33
C LEU A 181 -18.40 0.91 0.88
N GLN A 182 -18.17 1.86 -0.01
CA GLN A 182 -17.63 3.15 0.38
C GLN A 182 -18.37 4.28 -0.35
N GLU A 183 -18.62 5.39 0.32
CA GLU A 183 -19.19 6.57 -0.32
C GLU A 183 -18.33 7.01 -1.49
N PHE A 184 -18.97 7.46 -2.56
CA PHE A 184 -18.30 8.02 -3.71
C PHE A 184 -18.06 9.52 -3.50
N ILE A 185 -16.80 9.92 -3.56
CA ILE A 185 -16.41 11.33 -3.42
C ILE A 185 -16.39 11.98 -4.80
N SER A 186 -17.45 12.66 -5.17
CA SER A 186 -17.68 13.19 -6.52
C SER A 186 -16.61 14.14 -7.01
N LYS A 187 -16.04 14.97 -6.12
CA LYS A 187 -14.93 15.89 -6.45
C LYS A 187 -13.62 15.18 -6.82
N SER A 188 -13.52 13.90 -6.47
CA SER A 188 -12.41 13.01 -6.85
C SER A 188 -12.76 12.07 -7.99
N HIS A 189 -13.79 12.37 -8.80
CA HIS A 189 -14.08 11.58 -9.99
C HIS A 189 -12.89 11.58 -10.94
N GLY A 190 -12.29 10.40 -11.14
CA GLY A 190 -11.15 10.23 -12.05
C GLY A 190 -9.87 10.95 -11.62
N ARG A 191 -9.74 11.35 -10.36
CA ARG A 191 -8.53 12.00 -9.84
C ARG A 191 -8.33 11.78 -8.35
N ASP A 192 -7.08 11.69 -7.94
CA ASP A 192 -6.66 11.65 -6.53
C ASP A 192 -5.24 12.19 -6.37
N LEU A 193 -4.82 12.39 -5.13
CA LEU A 193 -3.43 12.69 -4.82
C LEU A 193 -2.74 11.47 -4.25
N ARG A 194 -1.50 11.23 -4.64
CA ARG A 194 -0.56 10.36 -3.94
C ARG A 194 0.52 11.20 -3.30
N VAL A 195 0.58 11.18 -1.98
CA VAL A 195 1.64 11.81 -1.19
C VAL A 195 2.65 10.74 -0.81
N PHE A 196 3.93 10.98 -1.08
CA PHE A 196 5.01 10.05 -0.75
C PHE A 196 5.74 10.52 0.50
N VAL A 197 5.71 9.69 1.54
CA VAL A 197 6.31 9.98 2.85
C VAL A 197 7.50 9.06 3.08
N ILE A 198 8.60 9.60 3.59
CA ILE A 198 9.77 8.86 4.06
C ILE A 198 10.17 9.42 5.42
N GLY A 199 10.05 8.60 6.47
CA GLY A 199 10.28 9.02 7.85
C GLY A 199 9.33 10.15 8.25
N ASP A 200 9.90 11.28 8.59
CA ASP A 200 9.22 12.51 9.02
C ASP A 200 9.06 13.56 7.92
N LYS A 201 9.20 13.17 6.63
CA LYS A 201 9.18 14.09 5.49
C LYS A 201 8.25 13.65 4.39
N VAL A 202 7.52 14.62 3.83
CA VAL A 202 6.86 14.45 2.53
C VAL A 202 7.88 14.74 1.44
N VAL A 203 8.30 13.70 0.71
CA VAL A 203 9.29 13.83 -0.36
C VAL A 203 8.70 14.25 -1.70
N GLY A 204 7.40 14.01 -1.91
CA GLY A 204 6.70 14.40 -3.12
C GLY A 204 5.19 14.21 -3.02
N CYS A 205 4.47 14.93 -3.88
CA CYS A 205 3.04 14.75 -4.09
C CYS A 205 2.75 14.80 -5.58
N MET A 206 1.95 13.85 -6.06
CA MET A 206 1.47 13.84 -7.44
C MET A 206 -0.05 13.72 -7.47
N GLU A 207 -0.66 14.42 -8.40
CA GLU A 207 -2.02 14.14 -8.82
C GLU A 207 -1.98 13.04 -9.88
N ARG A 208 -2.78 12.00 -9.65
CA ARG A 208 -3.10 10.99 -10.66
C ARG A 208 -4.46 11.36 -11.24
N TYR A 209 -4.61 11.25 -12.55
CA TYR A 209 -5.87 11.55 -13.19
C TYR A 209 -6.14 10.67 -14.40
N SER A 210 -7.43 10.39 -14.61
CA SER A 210 -7.92 9.62 -15.75
C SER A 210 -7.87 10.49 -17.02
N THR A 211 -7.50 9.87 -18.13
CA THR A 211 -7.52 10.50 -19.47
C THR A 211 -8.72 10.07 -20.31
N ASP A 212 -9.50 9.11 -19.83
CA ASP A 212 -10.64 8.49 -20.52
C ASP A 212 -11.98 8.68 -19.78
N ASN A 213 -12.04 9.63 -18.88
CA ASN A 213 -13.21 9.91 -18.03
C ASN A 213 -13.60 8.74 -17.09
N SER A 214 -12.71 7.76 -16.88
CA SER A 214 -12.90 6.71 -15.88
C SER A 214 -12.88 7.31 -14.47
N PHE A 215 -13.69 6.76 -13.56
CA PHE A 215 -13.62 7.15 -12.14
C PHE A 215 -12.31 6.72 -11.45
N LYS A 216 -11.51 5.83 -12.07
CA LYS A 216 -10.22 5.35 -11.57
C LYS A 216 -9.08 6.16 -12.16
N ALA A 217 -8.22 6.69 -11.29
CA ALA A 217 -7.06 7.51 -11.67
C ALA A 217 -5.72 6.74 -11.65
N ASN A 218 -5.74 5.41 -11.48
CA ASN A 218 -4.53 4.64 -11.24
C ASN A 218 -3.52 4.71 -12.39
N PHE A 219 -2.32 5.20 -12.13
CA PHE A 219 -1.21 5.29 -13.08
C PHE A 219 -0.88 3.94 -13.75
N SER A 220 -0.91 2.83 -12.99
CA SER A 220 -0.67 1.47 -13.51
C SER A 220 -1.72 1.00 -14.52
N ARG A 221 -2.84 1.71 -14.67
CA ARG A 221 -3.93 1.44 -15.62
C ARG A 221 -4.00 2.44 -16.77
N GLY A 222 -2.94 3.23 -16.98
CA GLY A 222 -2.89 4.22 -18.06
C GLY A 222 -3.34 5.64 -17.64
N GLY A 223 -3.63 5.87 -16.37
CA GLY A 223 -3.83 7.24 -15.85
C GLY A 223 -2.57 8.07 -15.99
N ALA A 224 -2.73 9.38 -16.16
CA ALA A 224 -1.63 10.33 -16.21
C ALA A 224 -1.27 10.83 -14.80
N VAL A 225 -0.06 11.38 -14.69
CA VAL A 225 0.43 11.98 -13.45
C VAL A 225 0.99 13.36 -13.71
N ARG A 226 0.87 14.23 -12.72
CA ARG A 226 1.54 15.55 -12.68
C ARG A 226 1.94 15.89 -11.27
N GLU A 227 2.98 16.69 -11.11
CA GLU A 227 3.35 17.22 -9.81
C GLU A 227 2.20 18.02 -9.20
N PHE A 228 1.98 17.83 -7.92
CA PHE A 228 1.04 18.63 -7.13
C PHE A 228 1.80 19.32 -5.99
N LYS A 229 1.57 20.63 -5.83
CA LYS A 229 2.24 21.39 -4.79
C LYS A 229 1.80 20.93 -3.40
N VAL A 230 2.74 20.53 -2.58
CA VAL A 230 2.48 20.19 -1.18
C VAL A 230 2.08 21.44 -0.43
N THR A 231 0.88 21.42 0.15
CA THR A 231 0.42 22.46 1.07
C THR A 231 0.67 22.02 2.52
N PRO A 232 0.72 22.94 3.50
CA PRO A 232 0.85 22.56 4.91
C PRO A 232 -0.22 21.58 5.39
N GLU A 233 -1.44 21.69 4.86
CA GLU A 233 -2.53 20.75 5.14
C GLU A 233 -2.22 19.34 4.64
N ILE A 234 -1.77 19.20 3.39
CA ILE A 234 -1.40 17.90 2.80
C ILE A 234 -0.23 17.29 3.56
N GLU A 235 0.78 18.11 3.90
CA GLU A 235 1.96 17.66 4.62
C GLU A 235 1.59 17.14 6.01
N SER A 236 0.88 17.92 6.83
CA SER A 236 0.44 17.52 8.16
C SER A 236 -0.40 16.25 8.11
N LEU A 237 -1.42 16.21 7.23
CA LEU A 237 -2.30 15.07 7.09
C LEU A 237 -1.54 13.80 6.70
N ALA A 238 -0.64 13.87 5.72
CA ALA A 238 0.10 12.70 5.26
C ALA A 238 1.09 12.18 6.31
N LEU A 239 1.78 13.06 7.03
CA LEU A 239 2.69 12.68 8.11
C LEU A 239 1.96 12.04 9.28
N GLU A 240 0.87 12.66 9.75
CA GLU A 240 0.08 12.15 10.87
C GLU A 240 -0.58 10.81 10.55
N VAL A 241 -1.10 10.65 9.34
CA VAL A 241 -1.66 9.38 8.85
C VAL A 241 -0.61 8.29 8.82
N THR A 242 0.58 8.59 8.26
CA THR A 242 1.69 7.64 8.18
C THR A 242 2.15 7.20 9.56
N GLN A 243 2.29 8.13 10.48
CA GLN A 243 2.66 7.87 11.87
C GLN A 243 1.60 7.03 12.59
N THR A 244 0.31 7.33 12.39
CA THR A 244 -0.80 6.63 13.06
C THR A 244 -0.84 5.14 12.68
N VAL A 245 -0.53 4.78 11.43
CA VAL A 245 -0.45 3.38 11.01
C VAL A 245 0.93 2.76 11.22
N GLY A 246 1.91 3.51 11.74
CA GLY A 246 3.25 3.03 12.09
C GLY A 246 4.17 2.75 10.90
N LEU A 247 3.92 3.35 9.74
CA LEU A 247 4.79 3.21 8.58
C LEU A 247 5.95 4.21 8.63
N GLU A 248 7.07 3.81 8.04
CA GLU A 248 8.23 4.68 7.83
C GLU A 248 8.31 5.16 6.37
N ILE A 249 7.87 4.32 5.43
CA ILE A 249 7.75 4.67 4.01
C ILE A 249 6.33 4.41 3.58
N ALA A 250 5.64 5.45 3.14
CA ALA A 250 4.23 5.38 2.82
C ALA A 250 3.86 6.11 1.53
N GLY A 251 2.86 5.57 0.85
CA GLY A 251 2.09 6.29 -0.15
C GLY A 251 0.70 6.56 0.39
N VAL A 252 0.39 7.80 0.74
CA VAL A 252 -0.91 8.21 1.25
C VAL A 252 -1.75 8.71 0.08
N ASP A 253 -2.90 8.07 -0.13
CA ASP A 253 -3.84 8.44 -1.18
C ASP A 253 -4.94 9.33 -0.60
N LEU A 254 -5.07 10.54 -1.14
CA LEU A 254 -6.03 11.54 -0.71
C LEU A 254 -7.05 11.84 -1.80
N LEU A 255 -8.31 11.88 -1.42
CA LEU A 255 -9.41 12.30 -2.27
C LEU A 255 -9.72 13.77 -2.01
N PHE A 256 -9.94 14.53 -3.08
CA PHE A 256 -10.44 15.90 -2.99
C PHE A 256 -11.88 15.89 -2.46
N ASP A 257 -12.17 16.70 -1.45
CA ASP A 257 -13.51 16.85 -0.88
C ASP A 257 -13.87 18.33 -0.69
N GLU A 258 -15.08 18.63 -0.20
CA GLU A 258 -15.57 20.03 -0.06
C GLU A 258 -14.80 20.84 0.99
N GLY A 259 -14.35 20.19 2.03
CA GLY A 259 -13.62 20.83 3.13
C GLY A 259 -12.13 20.58 3.14
N GLY A 260 -11.54 20.10 2.03
CA GLY A 260 -10.12 19.71 1.98
C GLY A 260 -9.92 18.32 1.40
N PHE A 261 -9.43 17.36 2.19
CA PHE A 261 -9.09 16.01 1.71
C PHE A 261 -9.66 14.93 2.62
N LYS A 262 -10.02 13.78 2.02
CA LYS A 262 -10.27 12.52 2.74
C LYS A 262 -9.16 11.51 2.45
N VAL A 263 -8.73 10.79 3.47
CA VAL A 263 -7.75 9.71 3.33
C VAL A 263 -8.42 8.49 2.73
N CYS A 264 -8.02 8.10 1.51
CA CYS A 264 -8.58 6.96 0.79
C CYS A 264 -7.94 5.64 1.19
N GLU A 265 -6.62 5.61 1.23
CA GLU A 265 -5.81 4.45 1.65
C GLU A 265 -4.37 4.85 1.93
N VAL A 266 -3.66 3.99 2.67
CA VAL A 266 -2.22 4.10 2.90
C VAL A 266 -1.54 2.83 2.42
N ASN A 267 -0.46 3.00 1.66
CA ASN A 267 0.28 1.91 1.04
C ASN A 267 1.66 1.75 1.65
N SER A 268 1.98 0.56 2.19
CA SER A 268 3.30 0.23 2.76
C SER A 268 4.39 -0.06 1.72
N SER A 269 4.02 -0.21 0.47
CA SER A 269 4.96 -0.49 -0.64
C SER A 269 4.57 0.33 -1.87
N PRO A 270 4.59 1.67 -1.76
CA PRO A 270 4.16 2.52 -2.85
C PRO A 270 5.08 2.38 -4.07
N GLY A 271 4.48 2.31 -5.28
CA GLY A 271 5.22 2.50 -6.51
C GLY A 271 5.63 3.96 -6.65
N PHE A 272 6.87 4.20 -7.06
CA PHE A 272 7.38 5.57 -7.19
C PHE A 272 7.76 5.99 -8.61
N LYS A 273 7.63 5.11 -9.60
CA LYS A 273 7.86 5.46 -11.02
C LYS A 273 7.05 6.70 -11.45
N GLY A 274 5.76 6.72 -11.12
CA GLY A 274 4.90 7.87 -11.44
C GLY A 274 5.29 9.14 -10.66
N MET A 275 5.76 8.99 -9.40
CA MET A 275 6.23 10.11 -8.60
C MET A 275 7.50 10.73 -9.19
N GLU A 276 8.48 9.90 -9.55
CA GLU A 276 9.70 10.36 -10.23
C GLU A 276 9.40 11.04 -11.57
N GLN A 277 8.46 10.46 -12.34
CA GLN A 277 8.01 11.06 -13.60
C GLN A 277 7.34 12.43 -13.40
N ALA A 278 6.53 12.57 -12.38
CA ALA A 278 5.79 13.80 -12.11
C ALA A 278 6.66 14.91 -11.52
N THR A 279 7.62 14.56 -10.65
CA THR A 279 8.39 15.53 -9.84
C THR A 279 9.84 15.71 -10.27
N GLY A 280 10.39 14.77 -11.06
CA GLY A 280 11.82 14.74 -11.40
C GLY A 280 12.74 14.34 -10.23
N LYS A 281 12.20 13.94 -9.08
CA LYS A 281 12.98 13.58 -7.88
C LYS A 281 13.44 12.14 -7.94
N ASP A 282 14.63 11.85 -7.38
CA ASP A 282 15.18 10.49 -7.25
C ASP A 282 14.69 9.84 -5.94
N ILE A 283 13.51 9.25 -5.99
CA ILE A 283 12.86 8.64 -4.81
C ILE A 283 13.64 7.43 -4.30
N ALA A 284 14.28 6.68 -5.18
CA ALA A 284 15.10 5.55 -4.77
C ALA A 284 16.27 6.00 -3.87
N SER A 285 16.95 7.08 -4.23
CA SER A 285 18.04 7.65 -3.44
C SER A 285 17.56 8.19 -2.09
N GLU A 286 16.39 8.84 -2.02
CA GLU A 286 15.78 9.29 -0.76
C GLU A 286 15.49 8.12 0.19
N ILE A 287 14.92 7.02 -0.32
CA ILE A 287 14.66 5.79 0.45
C ILE A 287 15.97 5.21 1.00
N LEU A 288 16.99 5.05 0.16
CA LEU A 288 18.25 4.44 0.57
C LEU A 288 19.03 5.32 1.54
N SER A 289 18.97 6.64 1.36
CA SER A 289 19.56 7.61 2.30
C SER A 289 18.91 7.49 3.68
N TYR A 290 17.59 7.42 3.73
CA TYR A 290 16.83 7.24 4.97
C TYR A 290 17.22 5.93 5.69
N ILE A 291 17.23 4.80 4.97
CA ILE A 291 17.61 3.50 5.53
C ILE A 291 19.05 3.54 6.05
N HIS A 292 19.95 4.13 5.28
CA HIS A 292 21.37 4.24 5.66
C HIS A 292 21.54 5.05 6.95
N GLN A 293 20.83 6.18 7.10
CA GLN A 293 20.87 6.99 8.31
C GLN A 293 20.33 6.24 9.53
N LYS A 294 19.21 5.53 9.36
CA LYS A 294 18.57 4.75 10.45
C LYS A 294 19.43 3.60 10.98
N ILE A 295 20.28 3.01 10.16
CA ILE A 295 21.11 1.87 10.57
C ILE A 295 22.46 2.33 11.15
N LYS A 296 22.96 3.49 10.71
CA LYS A 296 24.27 4.01 11.18
C LYS A 296 24.17 4.96 12.38
N GLY A 297 23.02 5.59 12.58
CA GLY A 297 22.74 6.46 13.73
C GLY A 297 22.22 5.68 14.90
#